data_faf39824450f9ad3fae1dafab5bbee26
#
_entry.id   faf39824450f9ad3fae1dafab5bbee26
#
_cell.length_a   1.000
_cell.length_b   1.000
_cell.length_c   1.000
_cell.angle_alpha   90.00
_cell.angle_beta   90.00
_cell.angle_gamma   90.00
#
_symmetry.space_group_name_H-M   'P 1'
#
loop_
_entity.id
_entity.type
_entity.pdbx_description
1 polymer ?
#
loop_
_entity_poly.entity_id
_entity_poly.type
_entity_poly.pdbx_seq_one_letter_code
_entity_poly.pdbx_strand_id
1 'polypeptide(L)'
;MRCKYFLLAAIGILLSAAAVFAQGQRPSKPWRGAGPTPCVGSDGGVELCPPAPREIAVRAGRMFDSKTGQMLTIQVVLLSGERITAVGPEAQIKIPAGAQVIDLSKATVLPGLIDGHTHMFNARKPGGTTEDYMLIAVQNVQANLRAGFTAARDMTTHGNGYGDVAIRNAINEGRIDGPRYQVSTRGIVWGDKPANPAAPDDPLASAVIRSAEEGRAAVRDQISHGADWIKLYPAGAYSFSPAGEAQYVVTYPLPVLQAMIDETHRLGKKAGCHVYGGEGQKNAIIAGCDTIEHAFGLDQEQANMIVAKGLYYDPTLQRYSEPYLDDNDAKNTGGKYRIIPIFEHAVSMASATKGMKIMMGSGCDGETYVHGTQALDFEALVKHGGLTAVRAIQAATTINAQVFGWQDQIGSIEKNKYADLIAVSGDPIADITELQRVKFVMKGGKVIKNDLADQSSKK
;
A
#
# COMPACT_ATOMS: atom_id res chain seq x y z
N MET A 1 -27.86 72.55 0.51
CA MET A 1 -27.06 71.96 -0.63
C MET A 1 -25.74 71.48 -0.09
N ARG A 2 -25.43 70.18 -0.20
CA ARG A 2 -24.24 69.37 0.09
C ARG A 2 -24.56 68.22 1.06
N CYS A 3 -25.08 67.16 0.51
CA CYS A 3 -24.95 65.82 1.08
C CYS A 3 -25.54 64.79 0.08
N LYS A 4 -24.81 64.44 -1.00
CA LYS A 4 -25.24 63.39 -1.94
C LYS A 4 -24.09 62.70 -2.70
N TYR A 5 -22.83 62.71 -2.25
CA TYR A 5 -21.73 62.06 -2.99
C TYR A 5 -20.84 61.16 -2.16
N PHE A 6 -21.32 60.59 -1.07
CA PHE A 6 -20.46 59.68 -0.24
C PHE A 6 -20.94 58.21 -0.18
N LEU A 7 -21.89 57.81 -1.03
CA LEU A 7 -22.44 56.45 -0.94
C LEU A 7 -22.13 55.53 -2.15
N LEU A 8 -21.33 55.97 -3.13
CA LEU A 8 -21.02 55.19 -4.32
C LEU A 8 -19.56 54.67 -4.40
N ALA A 9 -18.69 55.08 -3.47
CA ALA A 9 -17.30 54.61 -3.45
C ALA A 9 -17.06 53.38 -2.57
N ALA A 10 -18.01 52.97 -1.72
CA ALA A 10 -17.84 51.82 -0.81
C ALA A 10 -18.30 50.47 -1.40
N ILE A 11 -19.03 50.44 -2.50
CA ILE A 11 -19.53 49.20 -3.12
C ILE A 11 -18.57 48.64 -4.16
N GLY A 12 -17.66 49.45 -4.70
CA GLY A 12 -16.68 49.05 -5.69
C GLY A 12 -15.48 48.26 -5.16
N ILE A 13 -15.20 48.32 -3.84
CA ILE A 13 -14.01 47.68 -3.25
C ILE A 13 -14.33 46.30 -2.65
N LEU A 14 -15.60 45.98 -2.40
CA LEU A 14 -16.02 44.67 -1.88
C LEU A 14 -16.24 43.60 -2.96
N LEU A 15 -16.27 43.96 -4.24
CA LEU A 15 -16.41 43.01 -5.37
C LEU A 15 -15.07 42.56 -5.98
N SER A 16 -13.96 43.22 -5.66
CA SER A 16 -12.64 42.84 -6.13
C SER A 16 -11.87 41.89 -5.18
N ALA A 17 -12.31 41.72 -3.94
CA ALA A 17 -11.70 40.79 -2.99
C ALA A 17 -12.25 39.34 -3.07
N ALA A 18 -13.39 39.16 -3.72
CA ALA A 18 -13.99 37.80 -3.86
C ALA A 18 -13.48 37.04 -5.09
N ALA A 19 -12.73 37.64 -5.99
CA ALA A 19 -12.24 37.01 -7.21
C ALA A 19 -10.83 36.38 -7.07
N VAL A 20 -10.14 36.58 -5.94
CA VAL A 20 -8.76 36.07 -5.74
C VAL A 20 -8.74 34.73 -4.99
N PHE A 21 -9.84 34.26 -4.39
CA PHE A 21 -9.90 32.99 -3.66
C PHE A 21 -10.58 31.83 -4.41
N ALA A 22 -10.89 32.00 -5.69
CA ALA A 22 -11.47 30.94 -6.51
C ALA A 22 -10.50 30.36 -7.57
N GLN A 23 -9.18 30.45 -7.34
CA GLN A 23 -8.29 29.47 -7.94
C GLN A 23 -8.38 28.22 -7.08
N GLY A 24 -9.51 27.52 -7.21
CA GLY A 24 -9.67 26.19 -6.69
C GLY A 24 -8.48 25.38 -7.20
N GLN A 25 -7.65 24.89 -6.28
CA GLN A 25 -6.72 23.82 -6.56
C GLN A 25 -7.52 22.77 -7.32
N ARG A 26 -7.21 22.62 -8.63
CA ARG A 26 -7.74 21.48 -9.39
C ARG A 26 -7.36 20.27 -8.57
N PRO A 27 -8.32 19.41 -8.15
CA PRO A 27 -7.95 18.22 -7.41
C PRO A 27 -6.89 17.51 -8.24
N SER A 28 -5.68 17.40 -7.73
CA SER A 28 -4.61 16.66 -8.37
C SER A 28 -5.18 15.27 -8.60
N LYS A 29 -5.35 14.86 -9.85
CA LYS A 29 -5.73 13.47 -10.13
C LYS A 29 -4.71 12.63 -9.39
N PRO A 30 -5.10 11.75 -8.45
CA PRO A 30 -4.16 11.06 -7.57
C PRO A 30 -3.18 10.17 -8.35
N TRP A 31 -3.45 9.92 -9.63
CA TRP A 31 -2.61 9.08 -10.48
C TRP A 31 -2.56 9.62 -11.91
N ARG A 32 -1.36 9.60 -12.45
CA ARG A 32 -1.14 9.76 -13.90
C ARG A 32 -0.75 8.40 -14.47
N GLY A 33 -1.23 8.10 -15.67
CA GLY A 33 -0.90 6.87 -16.37
C GLY A 33 0.52 6.84 -16.93
N ALA A 34 0.65 6.74 -18.24
CA ALA A 34 1.92 6.49 -18.94
C ALA A 34 2.96 7.63 -18.89
N GLY A 35 2.85 8.55 -17.97
CA GLY A 35 3.73 9.70 -17.84
C GLY A 35 3.32 10.85 -18.78
N PRO A 36 3.62 12.10 -18.38
CA PRO A 36 3.25 13.27 -19.15
C PRO A 36 4.18 13.48 -20.33
N THR A 37 3.60 13.88 -21.47
CA THR A 37 4.35 14.38 -22.62
C THR A 37 4.31 15.91 -22.59
N PRO A 38 5.41 16.62 -22.86
CA PRO A 38 5.37 18.06 -23.02
C PRO A 38 4.37 18.47 -24.11
N CYS A 39 3.50 19.42 -23.81
CA CYS A 39 2.54 19.99 -24.73
C CYS A 39 2.39 21.48 -24.46
N VAL A 40 1.83 22.20 -25.42
CA VAL A 40 1.57 23.63 -25.28
C VAL A 40 0.17 23.83 -24.74
N GLY A 41 0.06 24.49 -23.59
CA GLY A 41 -1.22 24.89 -22.99
C GLY A 41 -1.93 25.97 -23.79
N SER A 42 -3.18 26.24 -23.48
CA SER A 42 -4.00 27.27 -24.15
C SER A 42 -3.47 28.69 -23.95
N ASP A 43 -2.61 28.89 -22.94
CA ASP A 43 -1.92 30.17 -22.65
C ASP A 43 -0.53 30.27 -23.32
N GLY A 44 -0.14 29.28 -24.13
CA GLY A 44 1.16 29.17 -24.77
C GLY A 44 2.29 28.65 -23.87
N GLY A 45 2.00 28.33 -22.61
CA GLY A 45 2.95 27.71 -21.71
C GLY A 45 3.17 26.23 -22.04
N VAL A 46 4.36 25.69 -21.68
CA VAL A 46 4.64 24.25 -21.81
C VAL A 46 4.08 23.54 -20.59
N GLU A 47 3.14 22.64 -20.82
CA GLU A 47 2.52 21.78 -19.81
C GLU A 47 2.92 20.33 -20.04
N LEU A 48 2.74 19.51 -19.01
CA LEU A 48 2.88 18.07 -19.13
C LEU A 48 1.51 17.45 -19.39
N CYS A 49 1.24 17.07 -20.63
CA CYS A 49 -0.03 16.46 -21.04
C CYS A 49 0.02 14.94 -21.02
N PRO A 50 -1.08 14.27 -20.66
CA PRO A 50 -1.17 12.83 -20.84
C PRO A 50 -1.08 12.50 -22.34
N PRO A 51 -0.45 11.37 -22.71
CA PRO A 51 -0.45 10.90 -24.09
C PRO A 51 -1.89 10.68 -24.57
N ALA A 52 -2.10 10.76 -25.88
CA ALA A 52 -3.39 10.43 -26.49
C ALA A 52 -3.83 9.02 -26.05
N PRO A 53 -5.12 8.82 -25.73
CA PRO A 53 -5.64 7.51 -25.38
C PRO A 53 -5.29 6.48 -26.46
N ARG A 54 -4.72 5.34 -26.06
CA ARG A 54 -4.46 4.21 -26.96
C ARG A 54 -5.51 3.15 -26.72
N GLU A 55 -6.07 2.62 -27.80
CA GLU A 55 -6.93 1.45 -27.74
C GLU A 55 -6.06 0.19 -27.69
N ILE A 56 -6.20 -0.59 -26.65
CA ILE A 56 -5.45 -1.82 -26.43
C ILE A 56 -6.45 -2.96 -26.15
N ALA A 57 -6.18 -4.13 -26.75
CA ALA A 57 -6.88 -5.36 -26.43
C ALA A 57 -5.89 -6.36 -25.84
N VAL A 58 -6.14 -6.84 -24.63
CA VAL A 58 -5.36 -7.92 -24.01
C VAL A 58 -6.16 -9.21 -24.14
N ARG A 59 -5.61 -10.20 -24.85
CA ARG A 59 -6.15 -11.56 -24.94
C ARG A 59 -5.57 -12.41 -23.82
N ALA A 60 -6.40 -12.97 -22.95
CA ALA A 60 -6.01 -13.81 -21.85
C ALA A 60 -6.45 -15.25 -22.07
N GLY A 61 -5.53 -16.21 -22.00
CA GLY A 61 -5.88 -17.63 -22.04
C GLY A 61 -6.64 -18.04 -20.78
N ARG A 62 -6.17 -17.62 -19.64
CA ARG A 62 -6.85 -17.69 -18.35
C ARG A 62 -6.88 -16.30 -17.71
N MET A 63 -7.92 -16.00 -16.96
CA MET A 63 -8.06 -14.75 -16.23
C MET A 63 -8.65 -15.03 -14.85
N PHE A 64 -7.96 -14.58 -13.80
CA PHE A 64 -8.45 -14.70 -12.44
C PHE A 64 -9.47 -13.61 -12.12
N ASP A 65 -10.70 -14.01 -11.82
CA ASP A 65 -11.69 -13.11 -11.24
C ASP A 65 -11.49 -13.02 -9.73
N SER A 66 -10.87 -11.95 -9.27
CA SER A 66 -10.56 -11.73 -7.85
C SER A 66 -11.79 -11.52 -6.96
N LYS A 67 -12.95 -11.20 -7.52
CA LYS A 67 -14.21 -11.06 -6.74
C LYS A 67 -14.82 -12.40 -6.40
N THR A 68 -14.90 -13.28 -7.38
CA THR A 68 -15.49 -14.61 -7.21
C THR A 68 -14.49 -15.69 -6.85
N GLY A 69 -13.20 -15.45 -7.08
CA GLY A 69 -12.13 -16.44 -6.91
C GLY A 69 -12.08 -17.50 -8.03
N GLN A 70 -12.81 -17.27 -9.13
CA GLN A 70 -12.87 -18.20 -10.25
C GLN A 70 -11.79 -17.93 -11.29
N MET A 71 -11.34 -19.01 -11.94
CA MET A 71 -10.48 -18.93 -13.12
C MET A 71 -11.35 -18.97 -14.39
N LEU A 72 -11.43 -17.85 -15.10
CA LEU A 72 -12.10 -17.71 -16.37
C LEU A 72 -11.16 -18.08 -17.53
N THR A 73 -11.69 -18.57 -18.65
CA THR A 73 -10.90 -18.95 -19.82
C THR A 73 -11.28 -18.10 -21.03
N ILE A 74 -10.28 -17.86 -21.90
CA ILE A 74 -10.43 -17.19 -23.20
C ILE A 74 -11.18 -15.87 -23.06
N GLN A 75 -10.54 -14.92 -22.34
CA GLN A 75 -11.09 -13.59 -22.09
C GLN A 75 -10.37 -12.51 -22.90
N VAL A 76 -11.08 -11.44 -23.17
CA VAL A 76 -10.51 -10.19 -23.75
C VAL A 76 -10.78 -9.03 -22.79
N VAL A 77 -9.76 -8.22 -22.54
CA VAL A 77 -9.85 -6.96 -21.82
C VAL A 77 -9.56 -5.83 -22.81
N LEU A 78 -10.52 -4.94 -23.01
CA LEU A 78 -10.34 -3.73 -23.84
C LEU A 78 -10.00 -2.54 -22.94
N LEU A 79 -9.04 -1.74 -23.37
CA LEU A 79 -8.57 -0.55 -22.68
C LEU A 79 -8.63 0.66 -23.62
N SER A 80 -8.97 1.81 -23.06
CA SER A 80 -8.76 3.12 -23.70
C SER A 80 -7.98 4.00 -22.74
N GLY A 81 -6.77 4.36 -23.12
CA GLY A 81 -5.84 5.04 -22.23
C GLY A 81 -5.55 4.20 -20.97
N GLU A 82 -5.89 4.74 -19.80
CA GLU A 82 -5.61 4.09 -18.51
C GLU A 82 -6.72 3.17 -18.01
N ARG A 83 -7.89 3.15 -18.69
CA ARG A 83 -9.10 2.52 -18.17
C ARG A 83 -9.54 1.31 -18.97
N ILE A 84 -10.05 0.32 -18.25
CA ILE A 84 -10.75 -0.80 -18.86
C ILE A 84 -12.10 -0.33 -19.37
N THR A 85 -12.38 -0.57 -20.65
CA THR A 85 -13.64 -0.20 -21.31
C THR A 85 -14.60 -1.37 -21.44
N ALA A 86 -14.07 -2.59 -21.59
CA ALA A 86 -14.85 -3.82 -21.60
C ALA A 86 -13.99 -5.00 -21.17
N VAL A 87 -14.64 -6.03 -20.62
CA VAL A 87 -14.06 -7.34 -20.30
C VAL A 87 -15.10 -8.43 -20.48
N GLY A 88 -14.68 -9.56 -21.04
CA GLY A 88 -15.57 -10.70 -21.22
C GLY A 88 -15.00 -11.78 -22.14
N PRO A 89 -15.76 -12.84 -22.41
CA PRO A 89 -15.36 -13.92 -23.33
C PRO A 89 -15.00 -13.36 -24.71
N GLU A 90 -13.91 -13.85 -25.30
CA GLU A 90 -13.42 -13.37 -26.62
C GLU A 90 -14.51 -13.42 -27.70
N ALA A 91 -15.37 -14.46 -27.67
CA ALA A 91 -16.48 -14.58 -28.61
C ALA A 91 -17.53 -13.46 -28.52
N GLN A 92 -17.56 -12.71 -27.41
CA GLN A 92 -18.54 -11.63 -27.15
C GLN A 92 -17.94 -10.24 -27.24
N ILE A 93 -16.61 -10.12 -27.23
CA ILE A 93 -15.90 -8.83 -27.25
C ILE A 93 -15.34 -8.58 -28.64
N LYS A 94 -15.89 -7.58 -29.34
CA LYS A 94 -15.32 -7.13 -30.62
C LYS A 94 -14.13 -6.22 -30.38
N ILE A 95 -12.94 -6.66 -30.78
CA ILE A 95 -11.73 -5.85 -30.74
C ILE A 95 -11.84 -4.74 -31.79
N PRO A 96 -11.68 -3.45 -31.41
CA PRO A 96 -11.74 -2.34 -32.36
C PRO A 96 -10.65 -2.45 -33.44
N ALA A 97 -10.98 -2.06 -34.65
CA ALA A 97 -10.00 -1.97 -35.75
C ALA A 97 -8.90 -0.95 -35.35
N GLY A 98 -7.63 -1.33 -35.51
CA GLY A 98 -6.49 -0.49 -35.13
C GLY A 98 -6.08 -0.54 -33.67
N ALA A 99 -6.80 -1.26 -32.81
CA ALA A 99 -6.35 -1.50 -31.42
C ALA A 99 -5.05 -2.31 -31.41
N GLN A 100 -4.12 -1.90 -30.54
CA GLN A 100 -2.93 -2.71 -30.27
C GLN A 100 -3.35 -4.01 -29.55
N VAL A 101 -3.02 -5.17 -30.11
CA VAL A 101 -3.31 -6.47 -29.46
C VAL A 101 -2.10 -6.93 -28.69
N ILE A 102 -2.28 -7.20 -27.40
CA ILE A 102 -1.33 -7.88 -26.53
C ILE A 102 -1.82 -9.31 -26.32
N ASP A 103 -1.10 -10.27 -26.88
CA ASP A 103 -1.48 -11.68 -26.83
C ASP A 103 -0.87 -12.37 -25.61
N LEU A 104 -1.71 -12.65 -24.62
CA LEU A 104 -1.43 -13.44 -23.42
C LEU A 104 -2.27 -14.73 -23.40
N SER A 105 -2.63 -15.26 -24.58
CA SER A 105 -3.48 -16.46 -24.72
C SER A 105 -2.88 -17.73 -24.11
N LYS A 106 -1.56 -17.74 -23.85
CA LYS A 106 -0.85 -18.85 -23.18
C LYS A 106 -0.55 -18.60 -21.70
N ALA A 107 -1.05 -17.49 -21.14
CA ALA A 107 -0.76 -17.06 -19.78
C ALA A 107 -2.03 -16.96 -18.94
N THR A 108 -1.83 -16.78 -17.64
CA THR A 108 -2.89 -16.42 -16.68
C THR A 108 -2.75 -14.96 -16.33
N VAL A 109 -3.79 -14.18 -16.63
CA VAL A 109 -3.89 -12.74 -16.32
C VAL A 109 -4.60 -12.56 -14.99
N LEU A 110 -4.06 -11.68 -14.15
CA LEU A 110 -4.65 -11.29 -12.87
C LEU A 110 -4.71 -9.74 -12.78
N PRO A 111 -5.52 -9.19 -11.87
CA PRO A 111 -5.35 -7.79 -11.47
C PRO A 111 -3.93 -7.53 -10.99
N GLY A 112 -3.43 -6.33 -11.17
CA GLY A 112 -2.19 -5.92 -10.54
C GLY A 112 -2.24 -6.14 -9.03
N LEU A 113 -1.17 -6.68 -8.46
CA LEU A 113 -1.06 -6.97 -7.04
C LEU A 113 -0.93 -5.67 -6.24
N ILE A 114 -1.38 -5.71 -4.99
CA ILE A 114 -1.36 -4.59 -4.05
C ILE A 114 -0.60 -5.02 -2.81
N ASP A 115 0.50 -4.34 -2.50
CA ASP A 115 1.25 -4.54 -1.26
C ASP A 115 0.71 -3.63 -0.17
N GLY A 116 0.05 -4.20 0.82
CA GLY A 116 -0.63 -3.46 1.90
C GLY A 116 0.30 -2.91 2.96
N HIS A 117 1.55 -3.38 3.03
CA HIS A 117 2.52 -2.97 4.05
C HIS A 117 3.95 -3.17 3.52
N THR A 118 4.63 -2.09 3.23
CA THR A 118 6.02 -2.10 2.81
C THR A 118 6.74 -0.86 3.33
N HIS A 119 8.06 -0.81 3.22
CA HIS A 119 8.90 0.33 3.54
C HIS A 119 9.86 0.57 2.38
N MET A 120 9.55 1.58 1.56
CA MET A 120 10.36 1.85 0.35
C MET A 120 11.73 2.47 0.68
N PHE A 121 11.88 2.98 1.90
CA PHE A 121 13.15 3.50 2.38
C PHE A 121 13.82 2.48 3.29
N ASN A 122 15.10 2.23 3.03
CA ASN A 122 15.93 1.51 3.98
C ASN A 122 16.10 2.32 5.28
N ALA A 123 16.33 1.63 6.40
CA ALA A 123 16.58 2.29 7.67
C ALA A 123 17.81 3.20 7.57
N ARG A 124 17.64 4.46 8.02
CA ARG A 124 18.73 5.45 7.96
C ARG A 124 19.87 5.06 8.89
N LYS A 125 21.09 5.01 8.34
CA LYS A 125 22.31 4.69 9.06
C LYS A 125 23.16 5.95 9.27
N PRO A 126 23.98 6.00 10.32
CA PRO A 126 24.91 7.10 10.52
C PRO A 126 25.79 7.34 9.28
N GLY A 127 25.88 8.60 8.84
CA GLY A 127 26.65 9.00 7.67
C GLY A 127 25.94 8.86 6.32
N GLY A 128 24.76 8.25 6.24
CA GLY A 128 23.98 8.21 5.01
C GLY A 128 23.30 9.56 4.72
N THR A 129 23.28 9.97 3.46
CA THR A 129 22.64 11.22 3.03
C THR A 129 21.17 11.00 2.69
N THR A 130 20.36 12.05 2.74
CA THR A 130 18.95 11.99 2.29
C THR A 130 18.86 11.62 0.81
N GLU A 131 19.80 12.10 0.00
CA GLU A 131 19.88 11.86 -1.44
C GLU A 131 20.13 10.36 -1.73
N ASP A 132 21.03 9.71 -0.99
CA ASP A 132 21.28 8.26 -1.13
C ASP A 132 20.02 7.46 -0.85
N TYR A 133 19.31 7.75 0.24
CA TYR A 133 18.06 7.05 0.59
C TYR A 133 16.92 7.34 -0.39
N MET A 134 16.87 8.55 -0.97
CA MET A 134 15.91 8.85 -2.03
C MET A 134 16.18 8.01 -3.29
N LEU A 135 17.45 7.82 -3.69
CA LEU A 135 17.81 6.96 -4.82
C LEU A 135 17.49 5.49 -4.54
N ILE A 136 17.75 5.00 -3.33
CA ILE A 136 17.36 3.66 -2.89
C ILE A 136 15.84 3.49 -2.97
N ALA A 137 15.07 4.45 -2.48
CA ALA A 137 13.61 4.40 -2.54
C ALA A 137 13.09 4.37 -3.98
N VAL A 138 13.71 5.10 -4.91
CA VAL A 138 13.39 5.02 -6.35
C VAL A 138 13.64 3.62 -6.91
N GLN A 139 14.77 2.99 -6.56
CA GLN A 139 15.04 1.61 -6.97
C GLN A 139 14.01 0.63 -6.39
N ASN A 140 13.65 0.80 -5.11
CA ASN A 140 12.70 -0.06 -4.42
C ASN A 140 11.29 0.03 -5.01
N VAL A 141 10.77 1.24 -5.30
CA VAL A 141 9.45 1.38 -5.94
C VAL A 141 9.42 0.80 -7.35
N GLN A 142 10.53 0.89 -8.09
CA GLN A 142 10.62 0.29 -9.43
C GLN A 142 10.69 -1.25 -9.35
N ALA A 143 11.45 -1.80 -8.40
CA ALA A 143 11.53 -3.24 -8.16
C ALA A 143 10.15 -3.80 -7.76
N ASN A 144 9.44 -3.11 -6.86
CA ASN A 144 8.08 -3.44 -6.43
C ASN A 144 7.13 -3.50 -7.64
N LEU A 145 7.10 -2.46 -8.48
CA LEU A 145 6.27 -2.42 -9.69
C LEU A 145 6.62 -3.55 -10.67
N ARG A 146 7.91 -3.80 -10.93
CA ARG A 146 8.35 -4.84 -11.87
C ARG A 146 8.08 -6.26 -11.37
N ALA A 147 7.92 -6.45 -10.06
CA ALA A 147 7.48 -7.71 -9.45
C ALA A 147 5.95 -7.95 -9.60
N GLY A 148 5.20 -6.96 -10.10
CA GLY A 148 3.76 -7.07 -10.35
C GLY A 148 2.89 -6.35 -9.33
N PHE A 149 3.49 -5.68 -8.34
CA PHE A 149 2.74 -4.87 -7.37
C PHE A 149 2.48 -3.48 -7.95
N THR A 150 1.30 -3.30 -8.53
CA THR A 150 0.91 -2.05 -9.18
C THR A 150 0.38 -0.99 -8.22
N ALA A 151 0.13 -1.38 -6.96
CA ALA A 151 -0.17 -0.47 -5.87
C ALA A 151 0.55 -0.91 -4.59
N ALA A 152 0.88 0.04 -3.71
CA ALA A 152 1.58 -0.20 -2.45
C ALA A 152 1.25 0.85 -1.39
N ARG A 153 1.38 0.48 -0.11
CA ARG A 153 1.29 1.37 1.05
C ARG A 153 2.59 1.34 1.83
N ASP A 154 3.27 2.49 1.91
CA ASP A 154 4.44 2.67 2.77
C ASP A 154 4.00 2.92 4.21
N MET A 155 4.52 2.10 5.11
CA MET A 155 4.14 2.13 6.53
C MET A 155 5.27 2.68 7.41
N THR A 156 6.03 3.58 6.91
CA THR A 156 6.98 4.55 7.44
C THR A 156 8.26 4.63 6.61
N THR A 157 8.90 5.80 6.65
CA THR A 157 10.12 6.08 5.89
C THR A 157 11.39 5.63 6.59
N HIS A 158 11.33 4.96 7.74
CA HIS A 158 12.50 4.48 8.50
C HIS A 158 13.61 5.53 8.69
N GLY A 159 13.23 6.75 9.06
CA GLY A 159 14.18 7.82 9.31
C GLY A 159 14.42 8.80 8.16
N ASN A 160 13.60 8.74 7.12
CA ASN A 160 13.73 9.62 5.95
C ASN A 160 12.63 10.70 5.88
N GLY A 161 12.06 11.06 7.03
CA GLY A 161 11.10 12.16 7.17
C GLY A 161 9.85 11.98 6.30
N TYR A 162 9.66 12.89 5.36
CA TYR A 162 8.53 12.91 4.41
C TYR A 162 8.96 12.52 2.99
N GLY A 163 10.04 11.72 2.85
CA GLY A 163 10.58 11.29 1.57
C GLY A 163 9.58 10.48 0.73
N ASP A 164 8.74 9.68 1.39
CA ASP A 164 7.67 8.90 0.75
C ASP A 164 6.63 9.78 0.03
N VAL A 165 6.32 10.95 0.58
CA VAL A 165 5.45 11.94 -0.09
C VAL A 165 6.10 12.45 -1.37
N ALA A 166 7.41 12.72 -1.36
CA ALA A 166 8.14 13.13 -2.56
C ALA A 166 8.15 12.04 -3.63
N ILE A 167 8.39 10.79 -3.24
CA ILE A 167 8.32 9.62 -4.14
C ILE A 167 6.92 9.45 -4.72
N ARG A 168 5.85 9.49 -3.87
CA ARG A 168 4.46 9.41 -4.35
C ARG A 168 4.16 10.49 -5.38
N ASN A 169 4.54 11.74 -5.08
CA ASN A 169 4.29 12.86 -5.98
C ASN A 169 5.06 12.70 -7.30
N ALA A 170 6.32 12.25 -7.25
CA ALA A 170 7.11 11.96 -8.45
C ALA A 170 6.48 10.85 -9.33
N ILE A 171 5.92 9.81 -8.70
CA ILE A 171 5.17 8.76 -9.42
C ILE A 171 3.89 9.35 -10.03
N ASN A 172 3.13 10.14 -9.28
CA ASN A 172 1.88 10.73 -9.73
C ASN A 172 2.07 11.73 -10.88
N GLU A 173 3.20 12.43 -10.89
CA GLU A 173 3.59 13.36 -11.94
C GLU A 173 4.24 12.65 -13.14
N GLY A 174 4.50 11.35 -13.04
CA GLY A 174 5.15 10.56 -14.11
C GLY A 174 6.65 10.83 -14.25
N ARG A 175 7.30 11.43 -13.24
CA ARG A 175 8.76 11.64 -13.23
C ARG A 175 9.52 10.34 -13.02
N ILE A 176 8.95 9.40 -12.28
CA ILE A 176 9.49 8.06 -12.08
C ILE A 176 8.38 7.01 -12.23
N ASP A 177 8.76 5.81 -12.65
CA ASP A 177 7.87 4.65 -12.63
C ASP A 177 7.82 4.08 -11.21
N GLY A 178 6.62 3.71 -10.75
CA GLY A 178 6.38 3.09 -9.45
C GLY A 178 4.93 2.64 -9.31
N PRO A 179 4.56 1.96 -8.23
CA PRO A 179 3.18 1.57 -7.95
C PRO A 179 2.29 2.79 -7.69
N ARG A 180 0.97 2.62 -7.70
CA ARG A 180 0.06 3.60 -7.07
C ARG A 180 0.35 3.59 -5.58
N TYR A 181 0.61 4.73 -5.00
CA TYR A 181 1.34 4.77 -3.74
C TYR A 181 0.60 5.56 -2.67
N GLN A 182 0.31 4.93 -1.53
CA GLN A 182 -0.13 5.58 -0.31
C GLN A 182 1.00 5.59 0.72
N VAL A 183 1.06 6.63 1.53
CA VAL A 183 2.20 6.92 2.40
C VAL A 183 1.76 7.27 3.81
N SER A 184 2.57 6.91 4.80
CA SER A 184 2.32 7.20 6.21
C SER A 184 3.35 8.13 6.86
N THR A 185 4.37 8.54 6.11
CA THR A 185 5.42 9.45 6.55
C THR A 185 6.20 8.92 7.78
N ARG A 186 6.31 9.71 8.84
CA ARG A 186 6.97 9.30 10.09
C ARG A 186 6.01 8.55 11.00
N GLY A 187 6.47 7.49 11.65
CA GLY A 187 5.69 6.86 12.70
C GLY A 187 5.57 7.74 13.95
N ILE A 188 4.45 7.66 14.66
CA ILE A 188 4.28 8.33 15.95
C ILE A 188 4.65 7.34 17.05
N VAL A 189 5.46 7.77 18.03
CA VAL A 189 5.96 6.94 19.13
C VAL A 189 5.81 7.62 20.48
N TRP A 190 5.76 6.83 21.56
CA TRP A 190 5.56 7.31 22.91
C TRP A 190 6.87 7.55 23.66
N GLY A 191 7.05 8.74 24.22
CA GLY A 191 8.03 9.08 25.22
C GLY A 191 9.46 8.69 24.86
N ASP A 192 10.09 7.93 25.77
CA ASP A 192 11.49 7.52 25.65
C ASP A 192 11.65 6.11 25.04
N LYS A 193 10.58 5.59 24.42
CA LYS A 193 10.58 4.26 23.76
C LYS A 193 10.60 4.46 22.25
N PRO A 194 11.79 4.53 21.63
CA PRO A 194 11.91 4.74 20.19
C PRO A 194 11.33 3.56 19.42
N ALA A 195 10.63 3.85 18.34
CA ALA A 195 10.19 2.83 17.39
C ALA A 195 11.39 2.24 16.62
N ASN A 196 12.46 3.01 16.47
CA ASN A 196 13.71 2.57 15.91
C ASN A 196 14.82 2.69 16.98
N PRO A 197 15.25 1.58 17.60
CA PRO A 197 16.35 1.59 18.57
C PRO A 197 17.67 2.08 18.00
N ALA A 198 17.88 2.01 16.69
CA ALA A 198 19.11 2.43 16.04
C ALA A 198 19.24 3.98 15.87
N ALA A 199 18.11 4.71 15.95
CA ALA A 199 18.08 6.16 15.83
C ALA A 199 16.99 6.76 16.76
N PRO A 200 17.14 6.64 18.08
CA PRO A 200 16.11 7.03 19.06
C PRO A 200 15.78 8.53 19.05
N ASP A 201 16.74 9.37 18.70
CA ASP A 201 16.66 10.84 18.78
C ASP A 201 16.57 11.50 17.39
N ASP A 202 16.44 10.73 16.30
CA ASP A 202 16.32 11.30 14.96
C ASP A 202 14.89 11.84 14.74
N PRO A 203 14.69 13.16 14.66
CA PRO A 203 13.38 13.75 14.43
C PRO A 203 12.80 13.39 13.06
N LEU A 204 13.61 12.90 12.13
CA LEU A 204 13.15 12.40 10.84
C LEU A 204 12.60 10.98 10.94
N ALA A 205 13.01 10.21 11.95
CA ALA A 205 12.58 8.82 12.13
C ALA A 205 11.15 8.72 12.66
N SER A 206 10.84 9.50 13.70
CA SER A 206 9.57 9.39 14.43
C SER A 206 9.11 10.73 14.99
N ALA A 207 7.80 10.87 15.16
CA ALA A 207 7.21 11.93 15.95
C ALA A 207 7.04 11.42 17.40
N VAL A 208 7.86 11.93 18.32
CA VAL A 208 7.81 11.54 19.75
C VAL A 208 6.75 12.34 20.47
N ILE A 209 5.84 11.67 21.19
CA ILE A 209 4.76 12.29 21.95
C ILE A 209 4.76 11.82 23.42
N ARG A 210 4.21 12.66 24.33
CA ARG A 210 4.10 12.37 25.77
C ARG A 210 2.71 12.68 26.34
N SER A 211 1.77 13.10 25.49
CA SER A 211 0.40 13.41 25.88
C SER A 211 -0.59 13.15 24.73
N ALA A 212 -1.88 13.10 25.05
CA ALA A 212 -2.93 12.96 24.05
C ALA A 212 -2.98 14.18 23.10
N GLU A 213 -2.70 15.38 23.62
CA GLU A 213 -2.71 16.59 22.78
C GLU A 213 -1.51 16.62 21.84
N GLU A 214 -0.31 16.23 22.30
CA GLU A 214 0.84 16.06 21.43
C GLU A 214 0.57 14.98 20.36
N GLY A 215 -0.14 13.89 20.72
CA GLY A 215 -0.59 12.85 19.79
C GLY A 215 -1.49 13.40 18.68
N ARG A 216 -2.52 14.20 19.06
CA ARG A 216 -3.38 14.88 18.05
C ARG A 216 -2.58 15.84 17.18
N ALA A 217 -1.66 16.60 17.78
CA ALA A 217 -0.81 17.53 17.04
C ALA A 217 0.10 16.78 16.05
N ALA A 218 0.70 15.65 16.44
CA ALA A 218 1.51 14.82 15.56
C ALA A 218 0.68 14.24 14.40
N VAL A 219 -0.55 13.79 14.64
CA VAL A 219 -1.48 13.34 13.57
C VAL A 219 -1.72 14.47 12.58
N ARG A 220 -2.05 15.69 13.07
CA ARG A 220 -2.27 16.86 12.20
C ARG A 220 -1.02 17.21 11.39
N ASP A 221 0.15 17.14 12.01
CA ASP A 221 1.44 17.41 11.38
C ASP A 221 1.71 16.44 10.22
N GLN A 222 1.60 15.12 10.45
CA GLN A 222 1.80 14.12 9.39
C GLN A 222 0.83 14.36 8.21
N ILE A 223 -0.45 14.60 8.49
CA ILE A 223 -1.46 14.83 7.46
C ILE A 223 -1.19 16.13 6.69
N SER A 224 -0.75 17.19 7.36
CA SER A 224 -0.42 18.47 6.72
C SER A 224 0.76 18.36 5.76
N HIS A 225 1.68 17.43 6.02
CA HIS A 225 2.81 17.09 5.15
C HIS A 225 2.44 16.08 4.05
N GLY A 226 1.20 15.61 4.01
CA GLY A 226 0.68 14.80 2.92
C GLY A 226 0.55 13.31 3.21
N ALA A 227 0.56 12.88 4.46
CA ALA A 227 0.27 11.50 4.83
C ALA A 227 -1.13 11.08 4.37
N ASP A 228 -1.23 9.89 3.80
CA ASP A 228 -2.50 9.22 3.47
C ASP A 228 -2.98 8.37 4.65
N TRP A 229 -2.05 7.86 5.44
CA TRP A 229 -2.23 7.03 6.61
C TRP A 229 -1.44 7.56 7.80
N ILE A 230 -1.84 7.14 9.02
CA ILE A 230 -1.06 7.38 10.24
C ILE A 230 -0.50 6.04 10.72
N LYS A 231 0.82 5.97 10.96
CA LYS A 231 1.49 4.79 11.53
C LYS A 231 1.71 4.97 13.02
N LEU A 232 1.20 4.00 13.81
CA LEU A 232 1.28 3.95 15.26
C LEU A 232 1.94 2.65 15.73
N TYR A 233 2.51 2.66 16.93
CA TYR A 233 3.23 1.51 17.52
C TYR A 233 2.71 1.17 18.93
N PRO A 234 1.45 0.68 19.09
CA PRO A 234 0.87 0.36 20.41
C PRO A 234 1.58 -0.76 21.17
N ALA A 235 2.23 -1.70 20.46
CA ALA A 235 3.05 -2.76 21.05
C ALA A 235 4.27 -3.01 20.17
N GLY A 236 5.31 -2.18 20.34
CA GLY A 236 6.47 -2.10 19.46
C GLY A 236 7.63 -3.05 19.78
N ALA A 237 7.53 -3.84 20.85
CA ALA A 237 8.59 -4.78 21.25
C ALA A 237 8.02 -6.02 21.93
N TYR A 238 8.76 -7.12 21.83
CA TYR A 238 8.48 -8.37 22.54
C TYR A 238 9.78 -8.98 23.08
N SER A 239 9.64 -9.86 24.07
CA SER A 239 10.71 -10.66 24.65
C SER A 239 10.16 -12.00 25.12
N PHE A 240 11.02 -12.88 25.62
CA PHE A 240 10.60 -14.12 26.25
C PHE A 240 11.02 -14.16 27.71
N SER A 241 10.11 -14.61 28.57
CA SER A 241 10.42 -14.91 29.97
C SER A 241 11.41 -16.07 30.07
N PRO A 242 12.07 -16.28 31.23
CA PRO A 242 12.89 -17.48 31.47
C PRO A 242 12.11 -18.79 31.28
N ALA A 243 10.80 -18.78 31.48
CA ALA A 243 9.92 -19.92 31.24
C ALA A 243 9.57 -20.12 29.74
N GLY A 244 9.97 -19.21 28.86
CA GLY A 244 9.72 -19.27 27.42
C GLY A 244 8.39 -18.66 26.98
N GLU A 245 7.71 -17.90 27.85
CA GLU A 245 6.46 -17.22 27.53
C GLU A 245 6.74 -15.89 26.83
N ALA A 246 6.03 -15.61 25.75
CA ALA A 246 6.13 -14.34 25.05
C ALA A 246 5.59 -13.18 25.91
N GLN A 247 6.36 -12.09 26.00
CA GLN A 247 6.03 -10.89 26.74
C GLN A 247 6.02 -9.71 25.76
N TYR A 248 4.98 -8.87 25.83
CA TYR A 248 4.78 -7.77 24.90
C TYR A 248 4.78 -6.43 25.63
N VAL A 249 5.45 -5.44 25.06
CA VAL A 249 5.59 -4.11 25.67
C VAL A 249 4.47 -3.20 25.18
N VAL A 250 3.60 -2.77 26.11
CA VAL A 250 2.60 -1.72 25.83
C VAL A 250 3.30 -0.38 25.69
N THR A 251 3.07 0.31 24.61
CA THR A 251 3.73 1.60 24.30
C THR A 251 2.87 2.78 24.75
N TYR A 252 1.62 2.89 24.26
CA TYR A 252 0.76 4.01 24.62
C TYR A 252 -0.23 3.67 25.74
N PRO A 253 -0.55 4.62 26.63
CA PRO A 253 -1.80 4.55 27.39
C PRO A 253 -3.01 4.53 26.43
N LEU A 254 -4.01 3.70 26.71
CA LEU A 254 -5.21 3.60 25.84
C LEU A 254 -5.87 4.96 25.54
N PRO A 255 -6.05 5.91 26.50
CA PRO A 255 -6.64 7.22 26.18
C PRO A 255 -5.83 8.04 25.18
N VAL A 256 -4.49 7.90 25.17
CA VAL A 256 -3.62 8.58 24.20
C VAL A 256 -3.78 7.98 22.81
N LEU A 257 -3.77 6.65 22.73
CA LEU A 257 -4.00 5.94 21.48
C LEU A 257 -5.38 6.27 20.89
N GLN A 258 -6.42 6.24 21.72
CA GLN A 258 -7.79 6.63 21.31
C GLN A 258 -7.83 8.04 20.74
N ALA A 259 -7.19 9.01 21.43
CA ALA A 259 -7.15 10.38 20.97
C ALA A 259 -6.49 10.58 19.59
N MET A 260 -5.45 9.80 19.29
CA MET A 260 -4.80 9.82 17.97
C MET A 260 -5.68 9.19 16.90
N ILE A 261 -6.32 8.06 17.19
CA ILE A 261 -7.24 7.39 16.26
C ILE A 261 -8.45 8.30 15.95
N ASP A 262 -9.08 8.87 16.98
CA ASP A 262 -10.22 9.77 16.82
C ASP A 262 -9.84 10.97 15.95
N GLU A 263 -8.67 11.56 16.16
CA GLU A 263 -8.19 12.70 15.36
C GLU A 263 -7.90 12.29 13.92
N THR A 264 -7.33 11.12 13.72
CA THR A 264 -7.06 10.53 12.40
C THR A 264 -8.37 10.36 11.62
N HIS A 265 -9.37 9.73 12.23
CA HIS A 265 -10.68 9.50 11.62
C HIS A 265 -11.45 10.81 11.40
N ARG A 266 -11.39 11.75 12.35
CA ARG A 266 -11.97 13.09 12.21
C ARG A 266 -11.46 13.84 10.97
N LEU A 267 -10.20 13.62 10.61
CA LEU A 267 -9.55 14.18 9.42
C LEU A 267 -9.74 13.32 8.16
N GLY A 268 -10.58 12.27 8.21
CA GLY A 268 -10.89 11.41 7.07
C GLY A 268 -9.73 10.50 6.64
N LYS A 269 -8.78 10.23 7.55
CA LYS A 269 -7.65 9.36 7.31
C LYS A 269 -7.81 8.05 8.09
N LYS A 270 -6.93 7.09 7.82
CA LYS A 270 -6.88 5.78 8.46
C LYS A 270 -5.57 5.58 9.22
N ALA A 271 -5.59 4.71 10.22
CA ALA A 271 -4.42 4.36 11.02
C ALA A 271 -4.06 2.88 10.89
N GLY A 272 -2.76 2.61 10.69
CA GLY A 272 -2.19 1.27 10.78
C GLY A 272 -1.34 1.14 12.03
N CYS A 273 -1.57 0.07 12.80
CA CYS A 273 -1.00 -0.11 14.11
C CYS A 273 -0.07 -1.33 14.16
N HIS A 274 1.23 -1.04 14.32
CA HIS A 274 2.24 -2.06 14.57
C HIS A 274 2.05 -2.64 15.97
N VAL A 275 1.76 -3.92 16.05
CA VAL A 275 1.56 -4.63 17.33
C VAL A 275 2.15 -6.04 17.25
N TYR A 276 2.77 -6.47 18.35
CA TYR A 276 3.26 -7.84 18.44
C TYR A 276 2.37 -8.74 19.29
N GLY A 277 1.58 -8.18 20.21
CA GLY A 277 0.69 -8.98 21.06
C GLY A 277 0.25 -8.27 22.34
N GLY A 278 -0.41 -9.02 23.21
CA GLY A 278 -0.78 -8.62 24.56
C GLY A 278 -1.77 -7.45 24.63
N GLU A 279 -1.69 -6.70 25.73
CA GLU A 279 -2.61 -5.59 26.02
C GLU A 279 -2.49 -4.45 25.02
N GLY A 280 -1.27 -4.12 24.54
CA GLY A 280 -1.09 -3.07 23.54
C GLY A 280 -1.79 -3.39 22.23
N GLN A 281 -1.82 -4.65 21.81
CA GLN A 281 -2.59 -5.12 20.67
C GLN A 281 -4.11 -5.03 20.95
N LYS A 282 -4.56 -5.47 22.12
CA LYS A 282 -5.97 -5.33 22.51
C LYS A 282 -6.40 -3.87 22.52
N ASN A 283 -5.56 -2.97 23.02
CA ASN A 283 -5.79 -1.52 23.01
C ASN A 283 -5.89 -0.96 21.59
N ALA A 284 -5.06 -1.43 20.65
CA ALA A 284 -5.16 -1.04 19.24
C ALA A 284 -6.51 -1.42 18.62
N ILE A 285 -6.99 -2.63 18.92
CA ILE A 285 -8.31 -3.10 18.45
C ILE A 285 -9.42 -2.28 19.12
N ILE A 286 -9.35 -2.03 20.43
CA ILE A 286 -10.33 -1.22 21.18
C ILE A 286 -10.40 0.19 20.59
N ALA A 287 -9.26 0.83 20.38
CA ALA A 287 -9.16 2.19 19.83
C ALA A 287 -9.64 2.29 18.37
N GLY A 288 -9.72 1.17 17.66
CA GLY A 288 -10.22 1.14 16.29
C GLY A 288 -9.16 1.45 15.23
N CYS A 289 -7.92 0.97 15.41
CA CYS A 289 -6.94 0.96 14.34
C CYS A 289 -7.51 0.26 13.11
N ASP A 290 -7.47 0.89 11.93
CA ASP A 290 -8.07 0.33 10.71
C ASP A 290 -7.40 -0.96 10.25
N THR A 291 -6.08 -1.06 10.43
CA THR A 291 -5.30 -2.27 10.18
C THR A 291 -4.46 -2.64 11.40
N ILE A 292 -4.47 -3.93 11.74
CA ILE A 292 -3.70 -4.54 12.83
C ILE A 292 -2.53 -5.27 12.17
N GLU A 293 -1.34 -4.70 12.33
CA GLU A 293 -0.13 -5.13 11.61
C GLU A 293 0.65 -6.14 12.47
N HIS A 294 1.10 -7.25 11.87
CA HIS A 294 1.89 -8.34 12.45
C HIS A 294 1.10 -9.21 13.43
N ALA A 295 0.80 -8.71 14.62
CA ALA A 295 -0.03 -9.34 15.66
C ALA A 295 0.38 -10.79 15.99
N PHE A 296 1.65 -11.01 16.32
CA PHE A 296 2.20 -12.35 16.62
C PHE A 296 1.45 -13.10 17.70
N GLY A 297 1.05 -12.38 18.76
CA GLY A 297 0.31 -12.93 19.89
C GLY A 297 -1.21 -12.77 19.74
N LEU A 298 -1.74 -12.83 18.52
CA LEU A 298 -3.19 -12.76 18.30
C LEU A 298 -3.86 -14.01 18.87
N ASP A 299 -4.83 -13.80 19.76
CA ASP A 299 -5.68 -14.84 20.30
C ASP A 299 -7.09 -14.81 19.69
N GLN A 300 -7.91 -15.83 20.02
CA GLN A 300 -9.26 -15.96 19.44
C GLN A 300 -10.20 -14.84 19.90
N GLU A 301 -10.07 -14.32 21.14
CA GLU A 301 -10.87 -13.19 21.62
C GLU A 301 -10.59 -11.95 20.77
N GLN A 302 -9.32 -11.61 20.60
CA GLN A 302 -8.89 -10.46 19.82
C GLN A 302 -9.23 -10.62 18.33
N ALA A 303 -9.12 -11.83 17.77
CA ALA A 303 -9.56 -12.13 16.41
C ALA A 303 -11.07 -11.86 16.22
N ASN A 304 -11.88 -12.28 17.19
CA ASN A 304 -13.32 -12.00 17.17
C ASN A 304 -13.61 -10.50 17.32
N MET A 305 -12.83 -9.75 18.09
CA MET A 305 -12.95 -8.30 18.22
C MET A 305 -12.60 -7.58 16.90
N ILE A 306 -11.55 -8.02 16.19
CA ILE A 306 -11.18 -7.51 14.85
C ILE A 306 -12.36 -7.67 13.89
N VAL A 307 -12.95 -8.87 13.85
CA VAL A 307 -14.11 -9.16 12.98
C VAL A 307 -15.31 -8.30 13.37
N ALA A 308 -15.64 -8.22 14.66
CA ALA A 308 -16.79 -7.46 15.15
C ALA A 308 -16.69 -5.96 14.82
N LYS A 309 -15.50 -5.39 14.83
CA LYS A 309 -15.23 -3.99 14.48
C LYS A 309 -15.02 -3.76 12.98
N GLY A 310 -14.97 -4.83 12.17
CA GLY A 310 -14.75 -4.73 10.72
C GLY A 310 -13.33 -4.31 10.32
N LEU A 311 -12.36 -4.42 11.23
CA LEU A 311 -10.96 -4.09 11.00
C LEU A 311 -10.28 -5.11 10.08
N TYR A 312 -9.06 -4.81 9.65
CA TYR A 312 -8.26 -5.69 8.81
C TYR A 312 -7.04 -6.20 9.56
N TYR A 313 -6.63 -7.42 9.26
CA TYR A 313 -5.42 -8.03 9.81
C TYR A 313 -4.36 -8.21 8.73
N ASP A 314 -3.17 -7.67 8.96
CA ASP A 314 -1.99 -7.79 8.10
C ASP A 314 -0.87 -8.56 8.80
N PRO A 315 -0.67 -9.83 8.48
CA PRO A 315 0.35 -10.63 9.15
C PRO A 315 1.79 -10.25 8.76
N THR A 316 2.06 -9.81 7.52
CA THR A 316 3.44 -9.68 7.01
C THR A 316 4.28 -10.93 7.27
N LEU A 317 3.71 -12.10 6.98
CA LEU A 317 4.17 -13.38 7.53
C LEU A 317 5.59 -13.73 7.09
N GLN A 318 5.94 -13.49 5.83
CA GLN A 318 7.26 -13.80 5.29
C GLN A 318 8.37 -12.99 5.96
N ARG A 319 8.11 -11.71 6.30
CA ARG A 319 9.10 -10.83 6.95
C ARG A 319 9.61 -11.40 8.28
N TYR A 320 8.79 -12.15 8.98
CA TYR A 320 9.09 -12.75 10.29
C TYR A 320 9.25 -14.26 10.24
N SER A 321 9.46 -14.83 9.05
CA SER A 321 9.82 -16.24 8.85
C SER A 321 11.34 -16.38 8.59
N GLU A 322 11.86 -17.61 8.61
CA GLU A 322 13.21 -17.85 8.14
C GLU A 322 13.31 -17.63 6.60
N PRO A 323 14.39 -17.05 6.12
CA PRO A 323 15.62 -16.57 6.79
C PRO A 323 15.59 -15.08 7.17
N TYR A 324 14.43 -14.44 7.13
CA TYR A 324 14.29 -12.97 7.21
C TYR A 324 14.22 -12.40 8.62
N LEU A 325 14.10 -13.25 9.65
CA LEU A 325 14.31 -12.82 11.04
C LEU A 325 15.77 -12.40 11.22
N ASP A 326 15.99 -11.15 11.56
CA ASP A 326 17.33 -10.64 11.77
C ASP A 326 17.98 -11.14 13.07
N ASP A 327 19.32 -10.99 13.20
CA ASP A 327 20.05 -11.41 14.37
C ASP A 327 19.73 -10.59 15.63
N ASN A 328 19.15 -9.40 15.50
CA ASN A 328 18.72 -8.58 16.63
C ASN A 328 17.45 -9.12 17.24
N ASP A 329 16.50 -9.58 16.43
CA ASP A 329 15.32 -10.32 16.91
C ASP A 329 15.75 -11.61 17.62
N ALA A 330 16.76 -12.31 17.11
CA ALA A 330 17.33 -13.49 17.72
C ALA A 330 17.98 -13.22 19.07
N LYS A 331 18.73 -12.14 19.23
CA LYS A 331 19.41 -11.75 20.47
C LYS A 331 18.43 -11.30 21.54
N ASN A 332 17.41 -10.54 21.16
CA ASN A 332 16.41 -10.00 22.08
C ASN A 332 15.39 -11.05 22.54
N THR A 333 15.23 -12.15 21.82
CA THR A 333 14.21 -13.17 22.06
C THR A 333 14.74 -14.47 22.64
N GLY A 334 16.06 -14.58 22.93
CA GLY A 334 16.66 -15.79 23.45
C GLY A 334 16.64 -16.99 22.49
N GLY A 335 16.45 -16.73 21.20
CA GLY A 335 16.49 -17.72 20.14
C GLY A 335 15.48 -17.42 19.03
N LYS A 336 15.98 -17.26 17.81
CA LYS A 336 15.24 -16.80 16.63
C LYS A 336 14.04 -17.66 16.21
N TYR A 337 13.85 -18.80 16.81
CA TYR A 337 12.81 -19.74 16.39
C TYR A 337 11.58 -19.79 17.31
N ARG A 338 11.59 -19.07 18.44
CA ARG A 338 10.47 -19.14 19.39
C ARG A 338 9.23 -18.39 18.91
N ILE A 339 9.41 -17.27 18.22
CA ILE A 339 8.29 -16.46 17.77
C ILE A 339 7.59 -17.05 16.53
N ILE A 340 8.31 -17.76 15.66
CA ILE A 340 7.78 -18.30 14.42
C ILE A 340 6.55 -19.19 14.66
N PRO A 341 6.61 -20.26 15.47
CA PRO A 341 5.43 -21.12 15.69
C PRO A 341 4.27 -20.39 16.38
N ILE A 342 4.54 -19.40 17.23
CA ILE A 342 3.50 -18.56 17.84
C ILE A 342 2.80 -17.76 16.77
N PHE A 343 3.56 -17.15 15.88
CA PHE A 343 3.04 -16.31 14.81
C PHE A 343 2.29 -17.12 13.74
N GLU A 344 2.85 -18.23 13.29
CA GLU A 344 2.17 -19.14 12.35
C GLU A 344 0.84 -19.66 12.91
N HIS A 345 0.81 -20.00 14.20
CA HIS A 345 -0.41 -20.40 14.88
C HIS A 345 -1.45 -19.25 14.89
N ALA A 346 -1.03 -18.02 15.21
CA ALA A 346 -1.91 -16.84 15.21
C ALA A 346 -2.51 -16.57 13.83
N VAL A 347 -1.70 -16.62 12.77
CA VAL A 347 -2.18 -16.41 11.39
C VAL A 347 -3.12 -17.54 10.94
N SER A 348 -2.79 -18.79 11.24
CA SER A 348 -3.62 -19.96 10.93
C SER A 348 -4.97 -19.88 11.65
N MET A 349 -4.98 -19.56 12.94
CA MET A 349 -6.20 -19.33 13.72
C MET A 349 -7.04 -18.19 13.17
N ALA A 350 -6.40 -17.05 12.83
CA ALA A 350 -7.07 -15.91 12.19
C ALA A 350 -7.68 -16.31 10.84
N SER A 351 -6.97 -17.10 10.03
CA SER A 351 -7.47 -17.56 8.73
C SER A 351 -8.70 -18.45 8.84
N ALA A 352 -8.82 -19.21 9.92
CA ALA A 352 -9.97 -20.06 10.24
C ALA A 352 -11.12 -19.27 10.89
N THR A 353 -10.88 -18.06 11.39
CA THR A 353 -11.89 -17.23 12.04
C THR A 353 -12.87 -16.67 10.99
N LYS A 354 -14.15 -17.03 11.12
CA LYS A 354 -15.21 -16.61 10.19
C LYS A 354 -15.33 -15.08 10.14
N GLY A 355 -15.25 -14.52 8.94
CA GLY A 355 -15.38 -13.07 8.72
C GLY A 355 -14.08 -12.30 8.87
N MET A 356 -12.96 -12.93 9.23
CA MET A 356 -11.66 -12.29 9.29
C MET A 356 -11.22 -11.83 7.90
N LYS A 357 -10.90 -10.54 7.80
CA LYS A 357 -10.35 -9.90 6.60
C LYS A 357 -8.82 -9.87 6.72
N ILE A 358 -8.17 -10.87 6.15
CA ILE A 358 -6.71 -10.91 6.07
C ILE A 358 -6.28 -10.17 4.81
N MET A 359 -5.43 -9.18 4.99
CA MET A 359 -4.77 -8.46 3.90
C MET A 359 -3.37 -9.03 3.65
N MET A 360 -2.77 -8.72 2.53
CA MET A 360 -1.40 -9.06 2.18
C MET A 360 -0.55 -7.80 2.28
N GLY A 361 0.40 -7.79 3.18
CA GLY A 361 1.48 -6.83 3.27
C GLY A 361 2.81 -7.57 3.36
N SER A 362 3.78 -7.19 2.57
CA SER A 362 5.05 -7.92 2.53
C SER A 362 5.94 -7.62 3.74
N GLY A 363 5.87 -6.40 4.28
CA GLY A 363 6.84 -5.92 5.26
C GLY A 363 8.25 -5.76 4.68
N CYS A 364 8.41 -5.73 3.34
CA CYS A 364 9.70 -5.45 2.71
C CYS A 364 10.27 -4.14 3.20
N ASP A 365 11.55 -4.15 3.60
CA ASP A 365 12.28 -3.01 4.15
C ASP A 365 13.52 -2.63 3.33
N GLY A 366 13.77 -3.36 2.23
CA GLY A 366 14.90 -3.15 1.33
C GLY A 366 16.25 -3.64 1.85
N GLU A 367 16.34 -4.05 3.11
CA GLU A 367 17.57 -4.57 3.73
C GLU A 367 17.44 -6.04 4.09
N THR A 368 16.57 -6.36 5.01
CA THR A 368 16.34 -7.73 5.48
C THR A 368 15.48 -8.49 4.49
N TYR A 369 14.42 -7.85 4.00
CA TYR A 369 13.50 -8.40 3.01
C TYR A 369 13.50 -7.48 1.78
N VAL A 370 14.07 -7.96 0.68
CA VAL A 370 14.42 -7.15 -0.49
C VAL A 370 13.22 -6.90 -1.39
N HIS A 371 13.07 -5.67 -1.90
CA HIS A 371 12.05 -5.35 -2.88
C HIS A 371 12.23 -6.12 -4.19
N GLY A 372 11.12 -6.56 -4.76
CA GLY A 372 11.09 -7.46 -5.92
C GLY A 372 10.80 -8.92 -5.54
N THR A 373 10.83 -9.25 -4.24
CA THR A 373 10.58 -10.60 -3.72
C THR A 373 9.31 -10.72 -2.86
N GLN A 374 8.50 -9.68 -2.80
CA GLN A 374 7.27 -9.59 -1.98
C GLN A 374 6.32 -10.77 -2.16
N ALA A 375 6.31 -11.36 -3.36
CA ALA A 375 5.45 -12.50 -3.68
C ALA A 375 5.79 -13.79 -2.92
N LEU A 376 6.91 -13.84 -2.18
CA LEU A 376 7.21 -14.91 -1.23
C LEU A 376 6.17 -14.96 -0.10
N ASP A 377 5.55 -13.83 0.24
CA ASP A 377 4.49 -13.79 1.27
C ASP A 377 3.26 -14.61 0.89
N PHE A 378 2.93 -14.75 -0.40
CA PHE A 378 1.85 -15.64 -0.84
C PHE A 378 2.10 -17.09 -0.47
N GLU A 379 3.33 -17.56 -0.65
CA GLU A 379 3.72 -18.92 -0.27
C GLU A 379 3.65 -19.11 1.23
N ALA A 380 4.12 -18.14 2.03
CA ALA A 380 4.04 -18.15 3.48
C ALA A 380 2.57 -18.16 3.96
N LEU A 381 1.72 -17.30 3.40
CA LEU A 381 0.28 -17.25 3.73
C LEU A 381 -0.44 -18.58 3.44
N VAL A 382 -0.07 -19.28 2.38
CA VAL A 382 -0.68 -20.57 2.03
C VAL A 382 -0.10 -21.70 2.88
N LYS A 383 1.23 -21.82 2.99
CA LYS A 383 1.89 -22.94 3.69
C LYS A 383 1.79 -22.85 5.20
N HIS A 384 1.96 -21.68 5.74
CA HIS A 384 2.05 -21.44 7.18
C HIS A 384 0.82 -20.70 7.75
N GLY A 385 0.23 -19.80 6.95
CA GLY A 385 -0.94 -19.02 7.36
C GLY A 385 -2.29 -19.73 7.19
N GLY A 386 -2.33 -20.89 6.52
CA GLY A 386 -3.56 -21.66 6.32
C GLY A 386 -4.57 -21.04 5.35
N LEU A 387 -4.16 -20.07 4.53
CA LEU A 387 -5.02 -19.52 3.47
C LEU A 387 -5.05 -20.46 2.26
N THR A 388 -6.17 -20.49 1.54
CA THR A 388 -6.17 -21.03 0.19
C THR A 388 -5.47 -20.07 -0.77
N ALA A 389 -4.93 -20.57 -1.89
CA ALA A 389 -4.32 -19.73 -2.91
C ALA A 389 -5.27 -18.61 -3.39
N VAL A 390 -6.56 -18.93 -3.57
CA VAL A 390 -7.59 -17.93 -3.90
C VAL A 390 -7.66 -16.82 -2.86
N ARG A 391 -7.73 -17.16 -1.57
CA ARG A 391 -7.79 -16.15 -0.49
C ARG A 391 -6.51 -15.32 -0.40
N ALA A 392 -5.35 -15.93 -0.61
CA ALA A 392 -4.07 -15.20 -0.64
C ALA A 392 -4.02 -14.20 -1.80
N ILE A 393 -4.48 -14.58 -3.00
CA ILE A 393 -4.57 -13.64 -4.14
C ILE A 393 -5.62 -12.54 -3.85
N GLN A 394 -6.76 -12.88 -3.27
CA GLN A 394 -7.78 -11.89 -2.88
C GLN A 394 -7.27 -10.92 -1.82
N ALA A 395 -6.40 -11.36 -0.89
CA ALA A 395 -5.76 -10.51 0.10
C ALA A 395 -4.94 -9.39 -0.57
N ALA A 396 -4.18 -9.72 -1.61
CA ALA A 396 -3.35 -8.77 -2.38
C ALA A 396 -4.09 -8.06 -3.52
N THR A 397 -5.39 -8.24 -3.66
CA THR A 397 -6.19 -7.62 -4.72
C THR A 397 -7.42 -6.93 -4.14
N THR A 398 -8.55 -7.61 -4.05
CA THR A 398 -9.82 -7.02 -3.60
C THR A 398 -9.81 -6.54 -2.16
N ILE A 399 -9.17 -7.27 -1.24
CA ILE A 399 -9.10 -6.89 0.18
C ILE A 399 -8.21 -5.64 0.33
N ASN A 400 -7.01 -5.65 -0.23
CA ASN A 400 -6.12 -4.49 -0.16
C ASN A 400 -6.70 -3.25 -0.87
N ALA A 401 -7.45 -3.45 -1.96
CA ALA A 401 -8.17 -2.34 -2.60
C ALA A 401 -9.21 -1.70 -1.66
N GLN A 402 -9.92 -2.51 -0.84
CA GLN A 402 -10.83 -2.01 0.20
C GLN A 402 -10.08 -1.29 1.32
N VAL A 403 -8.95 -1.84 1.79
CA VAL A 403 -8.10 -1.20 2.80
C VAL A 403 -7.70 0.19 2.34
N PHE A 404 -7.26 0.32 1.08
CA PHE A 404 -6.83 1.60 0.50
C PHE A 404 -7.99 2.57 0.20
N GLY A 405 -9.24 2.10 0.24
CA GLY A 405 -10.40 2.87 -0.21
C GLY A 405 -10.46 3.01 -1.74
N TRP A 406 -9.82 2.11 -2.47
CA TRP A 406 -9.67 2.15 -3.92
C TRP A 406 -10.39 1.00 -4.64
N GLN A 407 -11.30 0.32 -3.97
CA GLN A 407 -12.02 -0.85 -4.51
C GLN A 407 -12.79 -0.57 -5.81
N ASP A 408 -13.15 0.70 -6.05
CA ASP A 408 -13.81 1.12 -7.29
C ASP A 408 -12.82 1.49 -8.41
N GLN A 409 -11.51 1.46 -8.12
CA GLN A 409 -10.46 1.91 -9.02
C GLN A 409 -9.51 0.77 -9.44
N ILE A 410 -9.19 -0.16 -8.52
CA ILE A 410 -8.22 -1.24 -8.70
C ILE A 410 -8.70 -2.52 -8.00
N GLY A 411 -7.89 -3.57 -8.02
CA GLY A 411 -8.09 -4.83 -7.27
C GLY A 411 -8.94 -5.86 -7.99
N SER A 412 -9.54 -5.51 -9.13
CA SER A 412 -10.24 -6.46 -10.03
C SER A 412 -10.22 -5.96 -11.47
N ILE A 413 -10.36 -6.87 -12.43
CA ILE A 413 -10.41 -6.54 -13.86
C ILE A 413 -11.85 -6.28 -14.24
N GLU A 414 -12.27 -5.02 -14.18
CA GLU A 414 -13.65 -4.60 -14.42
C GLU A 414 -13.70 -3.29 -15.21
N LYS A 415 -14.79 -3.10 -15.95
CA LYS A 415 -15.04 -1.86 -16.67
C LYS A 415 -14.93 -0.64 -15.75
N ASN A 416 -14.33 0.44 -16.23
CA ASN A 416 -14.05 1.71 -15.57
C ASN A 416 -12.92 1.68 -14.53
N LYS A 417 -12.38 0.51 -14.17
CA LYS A 417 -11.19 0.43 -13.32
C LYS A 417 -9.91 0.71 -14.11
N TYR A 418 -8.84 1.03 -13.41
CA TYR A 418 -7.54 1.17 -14.03
C TYR A 418 -7.08 -0.15 -14.64
N ALA A 419 -6.42 -0.06 -15.78
CA ALA A 419 -5.82 -1.18 -16.47
C ALA A 419 -4.49 -1.56 -15.81
N ASP A 420 -4.56 -2.04 -14.57
CA ASP A 420 -3.46 -2.59 -13.81
C ASP A 420 -3.57 -4.11 -13.86
N LEU A 421 -2.71 -4.73 -14.68
CA LEU A 421 -2.75 -6.16 -14.99
C LEU A 421 -1.38 -6.78 -14.82
N ILE A 422 -1.35 -8.02 -14.37
CA ILE A 422 -0.16 -8.86 -14.42
C ILE A 422 -0.46 -10.15 -15.16
N ALA A 423 0.58 -10.86 -15.61
CA ALA A 423 0.42 -12.23 -16.07
C ALA A 423 1.59 -13.13 -15.65
N VAL A 424 1.25 -14.39 -15.38
CA VAL A 424 2.16 -15.49 -15.08
C VAL A 424 1.97 -16.59 -16.11
N SER A 425 2.97 -17.48 -16.27
CA SER A 425 2.89 -18.56 -17.26
C SER A 425 1.95 -19.68 -16.84
N GLY A 426 1.96 -20.05 -15.55
CA GLY A 426 1.18 -21.15 -14.99
C GLY A 426 -0.17 -20.73 -14.39
N ASP A 427 -0.72 -21.60 -13.56
CA ASP A 427 -1.96 -21.39 -12.82
C ASP A 427 -1.62 -21.11 -11.33
N PRO A 428 -1.78 -19.85 -10.84
CA PRO A 428 -1.43 -19.49 -9.47
C PRO A 428 -2.40 -20.05 -8.42
N ILE A 429 -3.55 -20.63 -8.83
CA ILE A 429 -4.42 -21.35 -7.90
C ILE A 429 -3.86 -22.74 -7.62
N ALA A 430 -3.28 -23.39 -8.64
CA ALA A 430 -2.66 -24.70 -8.52
C ALA A 430 -1.25 -24.61 -7.90
N ASP A 431 -0.48 -23.57 -8.26
CA ASP A 431 0.86 -23.29 -7.74
C ASP A 431 0.99 -21.79 -7.43
N ILE A 432 0.81 -21.41 -6.17
CA ILE A 432 0.87 -20.01 -5.73
C ILE A 432 2.24 -19.37 -6.00
N THR A 433 3.32 -20.16 -6.11
CA THR A 433 4.67 -19.67 -6.41
C THR A 433 4.81 -19.10 -7.82
N GLU A 434 3.83 -19.31 -8.72
CA GLU A 434 3.77 -18.62 -10.02
C GLU A 434 3.83 -17.09 -9.86
N LEU A 435 3.27 -16.54 -8.77
CA LEU A 435 3.30 -15.11 -8.49
C LEU A 435 4.72 -14.57 -8.19
N GLN A 436 5.68 -15.44 -7.85
CA GLN A 436 7.10 -15.08 -7.71
C GLN A 436 7.79 -14.91 -9.08
N ARG A 437 7.13 -15.28 -10.16
CA ARG A 437 7.66 -15.31 -11.54
C ARG A 437 6.78 -14.53 -12.51
N VAL A 438 6.27 -13.38 -12.10
CA VAL A 438 5.45 -12.49 -12.95
C VAL A 438 6.22 -12.16 -14.23
N LYS A 439 5.61 -12.40 -15.38
CA LYS A 439 6.18 -12.24 -16.71
C LYS A 439 5.68 -11.00 -17.45
N PHE A 440 4.50 -10.53 -17.11
CA PHE A 440 3.91 -9.33 -17.70
C PHE A 440 3.40 -8.43 -16.60
N VAL A 441 3.64 -7.12 -16.74
CA VAL A 441 3.14 -6.08 -15.83
C VAL A 441 2.65 -4.91 -16.67
N MET A 442 1.43 -4.50 -16.44
CA MET A 442 0.82 -3.29 -16.98
C MET A 442 0.27 -2.44 -15.84
N LYS A 443 0.56 -1.15 -15.86
CA LYS A 443 -0.02 -0.16 -14.94
C LYS A 443 -0.66 0.96 -15.73
N GLY A 444 -1.95 1.18 -15.56
CA GLY A 444 -2.68 2.24 -16.26
C GLY A 444 -2.53 2.15 -17.79
N GLY A 445 -2.59 0.94 -18.36
CA GLY A 445 -2.42 0.73 -19.80
C GLY A 445 -0.97 0.81 -20.31
N LYS A 446 -0.01 1.27 -19.48
CA LYS A 446 1.42 1.25 -19.83
C LYS A 446 2.02 -0.12 -19.52
N VAL A 447 2.62 -0.78 -20.51
CA VAL A 447 3.39 -2.00 -20.31
C VAL A 447 4.72 -1.65 -19.63
N ILE A 448 4.94 -2.20 -18.44
CA ILE A 448 6.16 -2.03 -17.63
C ILE A 448 7.14 -3.16 -17.87
N LYS A 449 6.62 -4.37 -18.07
CA LYS A 449 7.38 -5.60 -18.28
C LYS A 449 6.61 -6.53 -19.22
N ASN A 450 7.31 -7.17 -20.16
CA ASN A 450 6.72 -8.22 -21.02
C ASN A 450 7.78 -9.25 -21.43
N ASP A 451 8.01 -10.22 -20.55
CA ASP A 451 8.93 -11.33 -20.80
C ASP A 451 8.26 -12.50 -21.56
N LEU A 452 6.98 -12.35 -21.93
CA LEU A 452 6.23 -13.34 -22.72
C LEU A 452 6.37 -13.12 -24.23
N ALA A 453 6.65 -11.87 -24.66
CA ALA A 453 6.81 -11.51 -26.07
C ALA A 453 8.07 -12.12 -26.70
N ASP A 454 9.14 -12.32 -25.95
CA ASP A 454 10.43 -12.81 -26.45
C ASP A 454 10.47 -14.31 -26.79
N GLN A 455 9.46 -15.09 -26.43
CA GLN A 455 9.40 -16.53 -26.71
C GLN A 455 8.89 -16.86 -28.14
N SER A 456 8.29 -15.90 -28.84
CA SER A 456 7.77 -16.09 -30.19
C SER A 456 8.78 -15.76 -31.30
N SER A 457 9.87 -15.04 -30.99
CA SER A 457 10.90 -14.62 -31.94
C SER A 457 12.14 -15.54 -31.99
N LYS A 458 12.18 -16.61 -31.18
CA LYS A 458 13.28 -17.57 -31.09
C LYS A 458 12.94 -18.98 -31.65
N LYS A 459 11.94 -19.05 -32.52
CA LYS A 459 11.66 -20.29 -33.29
C LYS A 459 11.88 -20.09 -34.77
#